data_b4d80162a205ab7a5f4bc278429faf56
#
_entry.id   b4d80162a205ab7a5f4bc278429faf56
#
_cell.length_a   1.000
_cell.length_b   1.000
_cell.length_c   1.000
_cell.angle_alpha   90.00
_cell.angle_beta   90.00
_cell.angle_gamma   90.00
#
_symmetry.space_group_name_H-M   'P 1'
#
loop_
_entity.id
_entity.type
_entity.pdbx_description
1 polymer ?
#
loop_
_entity_poly.entity_id
_entity_poly.type
_entity_poly.pdbx_seq_one_letter_code
_entity_poly.pdbx_strand_id
1 'polypeptide(L)'
;MKALKAALATTAMILTLCAATTRAQVVVKHIQTDKAAIATGVWAGDTFYLSGQLASPVTPADTVKNTPAVYGDTKAQSASVFAKIQKALQDQGLDMKDVVKMTVFLGPDPTTGKLDFAGMQSEFLKYFGTEAQPNKPARSAFQVAALAAPWALVEIEVIAVRSK
;
A
#
# COMPACT_ATOMS: atom_id res chain seq x y z
N MET A 1 42.12 -68.00 40.33
CA MET A 1 41.56 -67.62 39.01
C MET A 1 40.71 -66.39 39.19
N LYS A 2 41.21 -65.26 38.86
CA LYS A 2 40.53 -63.98 39.08
C LYS A 2 39.96 -63.47 37.74
N ALA A 3 38.62 -63.39 37.66
CA ALA A 3 37.94 -62.91 36.49
C ALA A 3 38.02 -61.36 36.46
N LEU A 4 38.60 -60.84 35.41
CA LEU A 4 38.70 -59.38 35.13
C LEU A 4 37.40 -58.91 34.52
N LYS A 5 36.62 -58.09 35.24
CA LYS A 5 35.44 -57.45 34.70
C LYS A 5 35.86 -56.20 33.94
N ALA A 6 35.73 -56.20 32.63
CA ALA A 6 35.85 -54.98 31.79
C ALA A 6 34.59 -54.21 31.87
N ALA A 7 34.65 -52.95 32.36
CA ALA A 7 33.56 -51.98 32.32
C ALA A 7 33.63 -51.21 30.99
N LEU A 8 32.65 -51.38 30.10
CA LEU A 8 32.45 -50.57 28.93
C LEU A 8 31.78 -49.25 29.37
N ALA A 9 32.52 -48.19 29.35
CA ALA A 9 31.95 -46.85 29.51
C ALA A 9 31.44 -46.38 28.14
N THR A 10 30.13 -46.38 27.97
CA THR A 10 29.46 -45.80 26.77
C THR A 10 29.32 -44.30 26.95
N THR A 11 30.19 -43.51 26.34
CA THR A 11 30.10 -42.05 26.32
C THR A 11 29.03 -41.69 25.29
N ALA A 12 27.84 -41.35 25.72
CA ALA A 12 26.80 -40.78 24.88
C ALA A 12 27.16 -39.31 24.56
N MET A 13 27.64 -39.10 23.36
CA MET A 13 27.91 -37.74 22.81
C MET A 13 26.59 -37.14 22.34
N ILE A 14 25.97 -36.29 23.17
CA ILE A 14 24.78 -35.51 22.82
C ILE A 14 25.23 -34.43 21.88
N LEU A 15 25.05 -34.59 20.56
CA LEU A 15 25.15 -33.53 19.57
C LEU A 15 23.96 -32.60 19.76
N THR A 16 24.18 -31.48 20.47
CA THR A 16 23.21 -30.40 20.51
C THR A 16 23.24 -29.67 19.16
N LEU A 17 22.31 -30.02 18.27
CA LEU A 17 22.11 -29.35 17.00
C LEU A 17 21.53 -27.97 17.29
N CYS A 18 22.40 -26.95 17.47
CA CYS A 18 22.00 -25.56 17.48
C CYS A 18 21.48 -25.22 16.07
N ALA A 19 20.17 -25.33 15.87
CA ALA A 19 19.51 -24.79 14.70
C ALA A 19 19.63 -23.26 14.80
N ALA A 20 20.68 -22.70 14.20
CA ALA A 20 20.79 -21.29 13.97
C ALA A 20 19.61 -20.90 13.04
N THR A 21 18.55 -20.33 13.60
CA THR A 21 17.50 -19.70 12.83
C THR A 21 18.13 -18.49 12.14
N THR A 22 18.62 -18.70 10.91
CA THR A 22 19.00 -17.59 10.03
C THR A 22 17.75 -16.75 9.82
N ARG A 23 17.63 -15.64 10.54
CA ARG A 23 16.66 -14.61 10.21
C ARG A 23 17.01 -14.14 8.80
N ALA A 24 16.16 -14.47 7.83
CA ALA A 24 16.30 -13.93 6.50
C ALA A 24 16.26 -12.40 6.61
N GLN A 25 17.32 -11.75 6.14
CA GLN A 25 17.38 -10.29 6.11
C GLN A 25 16.28 -9.79 5.17
N VAL A 26 15.45 -8.85 5.64
CA VAL A 26 14.41 -8.24 4.81
C VAL A 26 15.08 -7.41 3.72
N VAL A 27 14.82 -7.75 2.47
CA VAL A 27 15.30 -6.98 1.32
C VAL A 27 14.38 -5.77 1.15
N VAL A 28 14.97 -4.57 1.10
CA VAL A 28 14.25 -3.31 0.84
C VAL A 28 14.57 -2.84 -0.57
N LYS A 29 13.53 -2.49 -1.36
CA LYS A 29 13.67 -1.97 -2.72
C LYS A 29 12.78 -0.74 -2.90
N HIS A 30 13.39 0.40 -3.23
CA HIS A 30 12.68 1.62 -3.57
C HIS A 30 12.30 1.66 -5.05
N ILE A 31 11.06 2.01 -5.34
CA ILE A 31 10.55 2.25 -6.69
C ILE A 31 10.53 3.76 -6.89
N GLN A 32 11.58 4.27 -7.50
CA GLN A 32 11.82 5.71 -7.66
C GLN A 32 12.63 6.01 -8.91
N THR A 33 12.62 7.27 -9.32
CA THR A 33 13.54 7.83 -10.33
C THR A 33 14.39 8.92 -9.70
N ASP A 34 15.55 9.20 -10.27
CA ASP A 34 16.48 10.21 -9.75
C ASP A 34 15.89 11.63 -9.67
N LYS A 35 14.84 11.90 -10.46
CA LYS A 35 14.15 13.20 -10.50
C LYS A 35 12.96 13.29 -9.54
N ALA A 36 12.51 12.18 -8.97
CA ALA A 36 11.35 12.17 -8.09
C ALA A 36 11.74 12.64 -6.68
N ALA A 37 10.93 13.52 -6.09
CA ALA A 37 11.13 13.99 -4.72
C ALA A 37 10.90 12.89 -3.68
N ILE A 38 10.04 11.91 -4.00
CA ILE A 38 9.72 10.76 -3.14
C ILE A 38 9.68 9.50 -3.98
N ALA A 39 9.86 8.33 -3.36
CA ALA A 39 9.64 7.06 -4.04
C ALA A 39 8.15 6.89 -4.38
N THR A 40 7.84 6.29 -5.53
CA THR A 40 6.47 5.86 -5.85
C THR A 40 5.98 4.85 -4.82
N GLY A 41 6.87 3.97 -4.38
CA GLY A 41 6.60 3.01 -3.33
C GLY A 41 7.87 2.29 -2.90
N VAL A 42 7.76 1.49 -1.84
CA VAL A 42 8.88 0.76 -1.24
C VAL A 42 8.45 -0.68 -0.98
N TRP A 43 9.21 -1.63 -1.46
CA TRP A 43 9.14 -3.01 -1.04
C TRP A 43 9.97 -3.24 0.23
N ALA A 44 9.39 -3.89 1.22
CA ALA A 44 10.07 -4.43 2.39
C ALA A 44 9.70 -5.92 2.51
N GLY A 45 10.54 -6.80 2.00
CA GLY A 45 10.20 -8.21 1.82
C GLY A 45 9.02 -8.38 0.86
N ASP A 46 7.96 -9.04 1.30
CA ASP A 46 6.73 -9.26 0.53
C ASP A 46 5.70 -8.12 0.70
N THR A 47 6.02 -7.05 1.46
CA THR A 47 5.13 -5.92 1.71
C THR A 47 5.50 -4.74 0.83
N PHE A 48 4.53 -4.19 0.10
CA PHE A 48 4.66 -2.99 -0.71
C PHE A 48 3.91 -1.81 -0.09
N TYR A 49 4.64 -0.74 0.14
CA TYR A 49 4.13 0.54 0.63
C TYR A 49 4.03 1.49 -0.56
N LEU A 50 2.82 1.83 -0.98
CA LEU A 50 2.56 2.80 -2.05
C LEU A 50 2.38 4.18 -1.43
N SER A 51 3.13 5.16 -1.91
CA SER A 51 2.99 6.57 -1.50
C SER A 51 1.62 7.12 -1.85
N GLY A 52 1.22 8.19 -1.16
CA GLY A 52 -0.06 8.88 -1.37
C GLY A 52 -0.29 9.22 -2.84
N GLN A 53 -1.47 8.87 -3.34
CA GLN A 53 -1.90 9.13 -4.71
C GLN A 53 -2.93 10.24 -4.73
N LEU A 54 -2.68 11.26 -5.56
CA LEU A 54 -3.60 12.34 -5.90
C LEU A 54 -4.24 12.08 -7.26
N ALA A 55 -5.41 12.69 -7.51
CA ALA A 55 -6.12 12.56 -8.76
C ALA A 55 -5.32 13.13 -9.95
N SER A 56 -5.54 12.56 -11.12
CA SER A 56 -5.19 13.18 -12.39
C SER A 56 -6.35 14.08 -12.83
N PRO A 57 -6.10 15.16 -13.59
CA PRO A 57 -7.17 16.03 -14.06
C PRO A 57 -8.14 15.28 -14.98
N VAL A 58 -9.44 15.55 -14.84
CA VAL A 58 -10.48 15.09 -15.76
C VAL A 58 -10.42 15.89 -17.08
N THR A 59 -9.99 17.16 -17.01
CA THR A 59 -9.68 17.99 -18.16
C THR A 59 -8.28 18.56 -17.95
N PRO A 60 -7.30 18.19 -18.79
CA PRO A 60 -5.95 18.76 -18.72
C PRO A 60 -5.95 20.28 -18.93
N ALA A 61 -4.94 20.94 -18.40
CA ALA A 61 -4.72 22.37 -18.70
C ALA A 61 -4.48 22.55 -20.20
N ASP A 62 -5.05 23.62 -20.77
CA ASP A 62 -4.77 24.06 -22.13
C ASP A 62 -3.91 25.34 -22.07
N THR A 63 -2.63 25.19 -22.34
CA THR A 63 -1.67 26.30 -22.31
C THR A 63 -1.89 27.30 -23.44
N VAL A 64 -2.51 26.90 -24.54
CA VAL A 64 -2.81 27.80 -25.67
C VAL A 64 -3.99 28.71 -25.33
N LYS A 65 -5.02 28.14 -24.69
CA LYS A 65 -6.21 28.89 -24.27
C LYS A 65 -6.09 29.49 -22.86
N ASN A 66 -4.95 29.22 -22.19
CA ASN A 66 -4.73 29.63 -20.80
C ASN A 66 -5.84 29.17 -19.84
N THR A 67 -6.34 27.92 -20.05
CA THR A 67 -7.33 27.35 -19.15
C THR A 67 -6.67 26.38 -18.18
N PRO A 68 -6.98 26.47 -16.86
CA PRO A 68 -6.40 25.58 -15.86
C PRO A 68 -6.96 24.15 -16.00
N ALA A 69 -6.23 23.18 -15.45
CA ALA A 69 -6.70 21.81 -15.32
C ALA A 69 -7.94 21.74 -14.39
N VAL A 70 -8.88 20.86 -14.71
CA VAL A 70 -10.07 20.58 -13.89
C VAL A 70 -9.95 19.18 -13.32
N TYR A 71 -10.15 19.02 -12.00
CA TYR A 71 -9.99 17.74 -11.30
C TYR A 71 -11.33 17.11 -10.87
N GLY A 72 -12.41 17.88 -10.93
CA GLY A 72 -13.73 17.43 -10.53
C GLY A 72 -13.94 17.42 -9.00
N ASP A 73 -15.06 16.85 -8.58
CA ASP A 73 -15.45 16.70 -7.19
C ASP A 73 -14.72 15.52 -6.50
N THR A 74 -14.99 15.29 -5.22
CA THR A 74 -14.39 14.20 -4.44
C THR A 74 -14.63 12.83 -5.08
N LYS A 75 -15.81 12.60 -5.66
CA LYS A 75 -16.14 11.33 -6.33
C LYS A 75 -15.28 11.13 -7.57
N ALA A 76 -15.19 12.13 -8.46
CA ALA A 76 -14.39 12.08 -9.67
C ALA A 76 -12.90 11.91 -9.34
N GLN A 77 -12.39 12.65 -8.34
CA GLN A 77 -11.02 12.52 -7.87
C GLN A 77 -10.76 11.12 -7.27
N SER A 78 -11.69 10.58 -6.48
CA SER A 78 -11.56 9.22 -5.92
C SER A 78 -11.50 8.16 -7.01
N ALA A 79 -12.34 8.25 -8.05
CA ALA A 79 -12.28 7.34 -9.20
C ALA A 79 -10.88 7.35 -9.86
N SER A 80 -10.34 8.54 -10.09
CA SER A 80 -9.00 8.71 -10.65
C SER A 80 -7.91 8.14 -9.74
N VAL A 81 -7.99 8.38 -8.43
CA VAL A 81 -7.01 7.87 -7.44
C VAL A 81 -7.04 6.35 -7.37
N PHE A 82 -8.22 5.72 -7.30
CA PHE A 82 -8.32 4.26 -7.27
C PHE A 82 -7.75 3.61 -8.55
N ALA A 83 -8.02 4.19 -9.72
CA ALA A 83 -7.45 3.70 -10.97
C ALA A 83 -5.92 3.81 -10.98
N LYS A 84 -5.34 4.90 -10.45
CA LYS A 84 -3.89 5.06 -10.31
C LYS A 84 -3.29 4.06 -9.32
N ILE A 85 -3.94 3.82 -8.19
CA ILE A 85 -3.50 2.81 -7.22
C ILE A 85 -3.48 1.44 -7.87
N GLN A 86 -4.56 1.05 -8.56
CA GLN A 86 -4.63 -0.23 -9.25
C GLN A 86 -3.49 -0.37 -10.27
N LYS A 87 -3.28 0.64 -11.10
CA LYS A 87 -2.17 0.65 -12.08
C LYS A 87 -0.80 0.51 -11.39
N ALA A 88 -0.56 1.27 -10.33
CA ALA A 88 0.70 1.22 -9.60
C ALA A 88 0.96 -0.15 -8.95
N LEU A 89 -0.08 -0.80 -8.44
CA LEU A 89 -0.01 -2.16 -7.92
C LEU A 89 0.29 -3.17 -9.03
N GLN A 90 -0.41 -3.07 -10.17
CA GLN A 90 -0.20 -3.96 -11.33
C GLN A 90 1.21 -3.84 -11.89
N ASP A 91 1.79 -2.66 -11.92
CA ASP A 91 3.18 -2.44 -12.32
C ASP A 91 4.19 -3.14 -11.39
N GLN A 92 3.77 -3.52 -10.20
CA GLN A 92 4.56 -4.27 -9.21
C GLN A 92 4.16 -5.77 -9.11
N GLY A 93 3.26 -6.24 -10.00
CA GLY A 93 2.75 -7.61 -10.00
C GLY A 93 1.79 -7.91 -8.84
N LEU A 94 1.11 -6.86 -8.34
CA LEU A 94 0.04 -6.90 -7.35
C LEU A 94 -1.27 -6.43 -7.96
N ASP A 95 -2.38 -6.54 -7.21
CA ASP A 95 -3.67 -5.94 -7.58
C ASP A 95 -4.40 -5.46 -6.33
N MET A 96 -5.58 -4.88 -6.50
CA MET A 96 -6.43 -4.36 -5.41
C MET A 96 -6.74 -5.42 -4.35
N LYS A 97 -6.84 -6.70 -4.71
CA LYS A 97 -7.04 -7.82 -3.78
C LYS A 97 -5.89 -8.00 -2.77
N ASP A 98 -4.70 -7.52 -3.10
CA ASP A 98 -3.50 -7.64 -2.28
C ASP A 98 -3.36 -6.49 -1.27
N VAL A 99 -4.24 -5.48 -1.34
CA VAL A 99 -4.26 -4.35 -0.41
C VAL A 99 -4.77 -4.79 0.95
N VAL A 100 -3.93 -4.62 1.98
CA VAL A 100 -4.25 -4.99 3.38
C VAL A 100 -4.55 -3.79 4.25
N LYS A 101 -4.01 -2.62 3.91
CA LYS A 101 -4.24 -1.36 4.63
C LYS A 101 -4.43 -0.21 3.64
N MET A 102 -5.31 0.72 4.02
CA MET A 102 -5.57 1.94 3.28
C MET A 102 -5.75 3.10 4.26
N THR A 103 -5.12 4.23 3.97
CA THR A 103 -5.37 5.51 4.64
C THR A 103 -5.93 6.49 3.61
N VAL A 104 -7.05 7.12 3.94
CA VAL A 104 -7.75 8.08 3.07
C VAL A 104 -7.76 9.42 3.76
N PHE A 105 -7.13 10.41 3.15
CA PHE A 105 -7.13 11.81 3.54
C PHE A 105 -8.13 12.55 2.66
N LEU A 106 -9.12 13.22 3.27
CA LEU A 106 -10.15 13.96 2.56
C LEU A 106 -10.01 15.45 2.86
N GLY A 107 -9.80 16.25 1.83
CA GLY A 107 -9.90 17.69 1.92
C GLY A 107 -11.37 18.14 2.06
N PRO A 108 -11.62 19.38 2.56
CA PRO A 108 -12.96 19.92 2.59
C PRO A 108 -13.43 20.22 1.16
N ASP A 109 -14.66 19.82 0.84
CA ASP A 109 -15.34 20.26 -0.37
C ASP A 109 -15.49 21.78 -0.35
N PRO A 110 -15.09 22.50 -1.42
CA PRO A 110 -15.08 23.96 -1.42
C PRO A 110 -16.47 24.60 -1.28
N THR A 111 -17.54 23.86 -1.58
CA THR A 111 -18.91 24.36 -1.49
C THR A 111 -19.47 24.21 -0.07
N THR A 112 -19.16 23.11 0.60
CA THR A 112 -19.76 22.76 1.90
C THR A 112 -18.82 22.97 3.08
N GLY A 113 -17.51 23.08 2.85
CA GLY A 113 -16.47 23.13 3.88
C GLY A 113 -16.31 21.80 4.64
N LYS A 114 -16.98 20.71 4.19
CA LYS A 114 -16.97 19.38 4.83
C LYS A 114 -16.43 18.33 3.86
N LEU A 115 -15.93 17.24 4.41
CA LEU A 115 -15.53 16.10 3.58
C LEU A 115 -16.75 15.48 2.88
N ASP A 116 -16.58 15.05 1.63
CA ASP A 116 -17.56 14.20 0.93
C ASP A 116 -17.15 12.73 1.07
N PHE A 117 -17.47 12.15 2.23
CA PHE A 117 -17.23 10.73 2.47
C PHE A 117 -18.05 9.83 1.53
N ALA A 118 -19.28 10.22 1.18
CA ALA A 118 -20.15 9.41 0.35
C ALA A 118 -19.62 9.28 -1.08
N GLY A 119 -19.12 10.38 -1.66
CA GLY A 119 -18.48 10.37 -2.98
C GLY A 119 -17.28 9.42 -3.02
N MET A 120 -16.36 9.53 -2.05
CA MET A 120 -15.21 8.62 -1.94
C MET A 120 -15.66 7.16 -1.73
N GLN A 121 -16.61 6.92 -0.83
CA GLN A 121 -17.10 5.58 -0.50
C GLN A 121 -17.75 4.89 -1.71
N SER A 122 -18.47 5.62 -2.54
CA SER A 122 -19.09 5.08 -3.75
C SER A 122 -18.05 4.51 -4.73
N GLU A 123 -16.89 5.12 -4.82
CA GLU A 123 -15.79 4.63 -5.66
C GLU A 123 -15.03 3.47 -5.02
N PHE A 124 -14.81 3.52 -3.69
CA PHE A 124 -14.21 2.40 -2.94
C PHE A 124 -14.98 1.09 -3.13
N LEU A 125 -16.32 1.13 -3.10
CA LEU A 125 -17.16 -0.07 -3.24
C LEU A 125 -17.11 -0.73 -4.62
N LYS A 126 -16.54 -0.09 -5.62
CA LYS A 126 -16.30 -0.70 -6.94
C LYS A 126 -15.10 -1.65 -6.94
N TYR A 127 -14.18 -1.50 -5.99
CA TYR A 127 -12.93 -2.26 -5.91
C TYR A 127 -12.91 -3.27 -4.76
N PHE A 128 -13.65 -3.03 -3.67
CA PHE A 128 -13.55 -3.80 -2.44
C PHE A 128 -14.92 -4.25 -1.95
N GLY A 129 -15.01 -5.52 -1.52
CA GLY A 129 -16.26 -6.10 -1.02
C GLY A 129 -17.26 -6.40 -2.13
N THR A 130 -16.80 -6.53 -3.37
CA THR A 130 -17.58 -7.00 -4.50
C THR A 130 -17.65 -8.53 -4.53
N GLU A 131 -18.54 -9.10 -5.32
CA GLU A 131 -18.59 -10.55 -5.53
C GLU A 131 -17.25 -11.09 -6.10
N ALA A 132 -16.67 -10.37 -7.06
CA ALA A 132 -15.40 -10.74 -7.70
C ALA A 132 -14.17 -10.50 -6.78
N GLN A 133 -14.24 -9.51 -5.89
CA GLN A 133 -13.20 -9.17 -4.92
C GLN A 133 -13.82 -8.90 -3.54
N PRO A 134 -14.07 -9.97 -2.73
CA PRO A 134 -14.77 -9.84 -1.45
C PRO A 134 -13.93 -9.25 -0.33
N ASN A 135 -12.58 -9.30 -0.43
CA ASN A 135 -11.68 -8.83 0.60
C ASN A 135 -11.72 -7.30 0.72
N LYS A 136 -11.64 -6.82 1.95
CA LYS A 136 -11.62 -5.39 2.27
C LYS A 136 -10.36 -5.08 3.07
N PRO A 137 -9.62 -4.01 2.73
CA PRO A 137 -8.47 -3.59 3.53
C PRO A 137 -8.92 -3.03 4.88
N ALA A 138 -8.06 -3.14 5.90
CA ALA A 138 -8.20 -2.31 7.09
C ALA A 138 -8.05 -0.85 6.68
N ARG A 139 -9.07 0.02 6.94
CA ARG A 139 -9.09 1.39 6.45
C ARG A 139 -9.36 2.41 7.55
N SER A 140 -8.63 3.54 7.48
CA SER A 140 -8.97 4.78 8.19
C SER A 140 -9.26 5.85 7.14
N ALA A 141 -10.28 6.68 7.38
CA ALA A 141 -10.62 7.83 6.55
C ALA A 141 -10.99 9.01 7.46
N PHE A 142 -10.46 10.18 7.19
CA PHE A 142 -10.68 11.37 8.00
C PHE A 142 -10.47 12.64 7.18
N GLN A 143 -11.07 13.74 7.63
CA GLN A 143 -10.84 15.05 7.06
C GLN A 143 -9.50 15.61 7.53
N VAL A 144 -8.76 16.21 6.61
CA VAL A 144 -7.57 17.02 6.89
C VAL A 144 -7.87 18.49 6.63
N ALA A 145 -7.08 19.39 7.21
CA ALA A 145 -7.25 20.82 6.99
C ALA A 145 -7.02 21.23 5.54
N ALA A 146 -6.01 20.62 4.90
CA ALA A 146 -5.69 20.77 3.48
C ALA A 146 -4.80 19.62 3.04
N LEU A 147 -4.79 19.34 1.74
CA LEU A 147 -3.81 18.46 1.07
C LEU A 147 -2.70 19.32 0.45
N ALA A 148 -1.58 18.68 0.08
CA ALA A 148 -0.42 19.36 -0.46
C ALA A 148 -0.71 20.13 -1.76
N ALA A 149 -1.64 19.61 -2.58
CA ALA A 149 -2.12 20.31 -3.76
C ALA A 149 -3.44 21.05 -3.46
N PRO A 150 -3.55 22.37 -3.73
CA PRO A 150 -4.73 23.16 -3.36
C PRO A 150 -6.05 22.71 -4.01
N TRP A 151 -5.97 22.00 -5.13
CA TRP A 151 -7.13 21.44 -5.85
C TRP A 151 -7.53 20.06 -5.36
N ALA A 152 -6.70 19.41 -4.53
CA ALA A 152 -6.92 18.03 -4.12
C ALA A 152 -8.00 17.95 -3.05
N LEU A 153 -8.97 17.05 -3.26
CA LEU A 153 -10.05 16.73 -2.31
C LEU A 153 -9.86 15.33 -1.71
N VAL A 154 -8.98 14.51 -2.29
CA VAL A 154 -8.67 13.18 -1.78
C VAL A 154 -7.23 12.80 -2.08
N GLU A 155 -6.58 12.19 -1.10
CA GLU A 155 -5.32 11.50 -1.21
C GLU A 155 -5.45 10.13 -0.56
N ILE A 156 -4.90 9.08 -1.18
CA ILE A 156 -4.96 7.72 -0.66
C ILE A 156 -3.60 7.07 -0.75
N GLU A 157 -3.15 6.49 0.36
CA GLU A 157 -2.01 5.59 0.44
C GLU A 157 -2.46 4.17 0.76
N VAL A 158 -1.70 3.17 0.31
CA VAL A 158 -2.01 1.77 0.59
C VAL A 158 -0.76 0.97 0.95
N ILE A 159 -0.99 -0.10 1.74
CA ILE A 159 -0.04 -1.17 1.95
C ILE A 159 -0.63 -2.42 1.33
N ALA A 160 0.14 -3.08 0.47
CA ALA A 160 -0.22 -4.33 -0.16
C ALA A 160 0.79 -5.44 0.18
N VAL A 161 0.35 -6.68 0.21
CA VAL A 161 1.19 -7.84 0.55
C VAL A 161 1.08 -8.86 -0.57
N ARG A 162 2.23 -9.31 -1.07
CA ARG A 162 2.30 -10.44 -2.00
C ARG A 162 1.99 -11.72 -1.25
N SER A 163 0.83 -12.30 -1.50
CA SER A 163 0.50 -13.65 -1.02
C SER A 163 1.31 -14.69 -1.79
N LYS A 164 1.83 -15.69 -1.07
CA LYS A 164 2.50 -16.85 -1.65
C LYS A 164 1.49 -17.84 -2.20
#